data_57092291604296bf7d7080dcbe1d6785
#
_entry.id   57092291604296bf7d7080dcbe1d6785
#
_cell.length_a   1.000
_cell.length_b   1.000
_cell.length_c   1.000
_cell.angle_alpha   90.00
_cell.angle_beta   90.00
_cell.angle_gamma   90.00
#
_symmetry.space_group_name_H-M   'P 1'
#
loop_
_entity.id
_entity.type
_entity.pdbx_description
1 polymer ?
#
loop_
_entity_poly.entity_id
_entity_poly.type
_entity_poly.pdbx_seq_one_letter_code
_entity_poly.pdbx_strand_id
1 'polypeptide(L)'
;MNTEVYIFPTFKQMKTYDEPFSFQMSDGTTIGYHIGVAYKVDPAKVTTVFQTYRKGVDDITDTDLRQKVADALNRLASKMTTDKFIDGGKSELLDAALKDIQEEMTPIGIQVMSLSYVGKPEYPPTVIDSINAKVTANQKTLQREQEVKQREAEANMLRAEAAGQADAIRTKAQAEADAIRLRGEALRQNPGVMDLEAINKWNGTLPQYMTSNTAVPFVPVK
;
A
#
# COMPACT_ATOMS: atom_id res chain seq x y z
N MET A 1 53.83 26.26 34.71
CA MET A 1 53.04 25.02 34.48
C MET A 1 51.78 25.45 33.71
N ASN A 2 51.62 25.00 32.46
CA ASN A 2 50.38 25.18 31.74
C ASN A 2 49.40 24.09 32.19
N THR A 3 48.28 24.47 32.78
CA THR A 3 47.23 23.54 33.16
C THR A 3 46.15 23.60 32.06
N GLU A 4 46.04 22.50 31.32
CA GLU A 4 44.94 22.33 30.36
C GLU A 4 43.72 21.71 31.08
N VAL A 5 42.56 22.28 30.90
CA VAL A 5 41.30 21.80 31.48
C VAL A 5 40.44 21.22 30.37
N TYR A 6 40.11 19.93 30.46
CA TYR A 6 39.23 19.25 29.55
C TYR A 6 37.83 19.09 30.17
N ILE A 7 36.82 19.46 29.44
CA ILE A 7 35.42 19.36 29.88
C ILE A 7 34.76 18.22 29.12
N PHE A 8 34.14 17.30 29.86
CA PHE A 8 33.42 16.17 29.30
C PHE A 8 31.90 16.31 29.62
N PRO A 9 31.07 16.79 28.67
CA PRO A 9 29.65 16.84 28.87
C PRO A 9 29.06 15.42 29.01
N THR A 10 28.32 15.18 30.09
CA THR A 10 27.73 13.85 30.40
C THR A 10 26.29 13.69 29.95
N PHE A 11 25.68 14.74 29.42
CA PHE A 11 24.35 14.71 28.85
C PHE A 11 24.38 14.25 27.38
N LYS A 12 23.19 13.87 26.86
CA LYS A 12 23.04 13.46 25.46
C LYS A 12 23.46 14.56 24.53
N GLN A 13 24.33 14.25 23.61
CA GLN A 13 24.80 15.11 22.54
C GLN A 13 24.50 14.49 21.17
N MET A 14 24.41 15.31 20.14
CA MET A 14 24.28 14.89 18.76
C MET A 14 25.39 15.51 17.94
N LYS A 15 26.12 14.66 17.23
CA LYS A 15 27.17 15.08 16.29
C LYS A 15 26.73 14.71 14.88
N THR A 16 26.74 15.70 14.00
CA THR A 16 26.58 15.50 12.55
C THR A 16 27.90 15.87 11.90
N TYR A 17 28.33 15.10 10.93
CA TYR A 17 29.57 15.33 10.22
C TYR A 17 29.31 16.00 8.88
N ASP A 18 30.11 17.02 8.53
CA ASP A 18 29.96 17.79 7.30
C ASP A 18 30.30 16.97 6.05
N GLU A 19 31.25 16.03 6.18
CA GLU A 19 31.60 15.11 5.12
C GLU A 19 30.79 13.81 5.21
N PRO A 20 30.28 13.28 4.07
CA PRO A 20 29.58 12.02 4.07
C PRO A 20 30.48 10.84 4.41
N PHE A 21 29.91 9.82 5.02
CA PHE A 21 30.56 8.52 5.15
C PHE A 21 30.41 7.77 3.83
N SER A 22 31.55 7.45 3.21
CA SER A 22 31.59 6.64 1.99
C SER A 22 31.86 5.20 2.37
N PHE A 23 31.00 4.28 1.96
CA PHE A 23 31.16 2.85 2.19
C PHE A 23 30.87 2.05 0.93
N GLN A 24 31.62 0.96 0.74
CA GLN A 24 31.51 0.11 -0.44
C GLN A 24 30.65 -1.10 -0.17
N MET A 25 29.69 -1.33 -1.07
CA MET A 25 28.81 -2.49 -1.04
C MET A 25 29.51 -3.73 -1.62
N SER A 26 28.94 -4.92 -1.41
CA SER A 26 29.50 -6.19 -1.90
C SER A 26 29.59 -6.28 -3.43
N ASP A 27 28.79 -5.52 -4.15
CA ASP A 27 28.78 -5.42 -5.62
C ASP A 27 29.77 -4.36 -6.16
N GLY A 28 30.61 -3.78 -5.29
CA GLY A 28 31.60 -2.78 -5.65
C GLY A 28 31.06 -1.34 -5.74
N THR A 29 29.78 -1.13 -5.54
CA THR A 29 29.18 0.21 -5.55
C THR A 29 29.57 0.98 -4.30
N THR A 30 30.02 2.23 -4.44
CA THR A 30 30.29 3.14 -3.33
C THR A 30 29.11 4.06 -3.10
N ILE A 31 28.62 4.14 -1.88
CA ILE A 31 27.49 4.99 -1.46
C ILE A 31 28.00 5.97 -0.41
N GLY A 32 27.65 7.25 -0.57
CA GLY A 32 27.91 8.30 0.41
C GLY A 32 26.64 8.63 1.21
N TYR A 33 26.78 8.79 2.54
CA TYR A 33 25.68 9.22 3.39
C TYR A 33 26.17 10.04 4.58
N HIS A 34 25.50 11.15 4.88
CA HIS A 34 25.72 11.85 6.14
C HIS A 34 25.05 11.08 7.28
N ILE A 35 25.78 10.88 8.36
CA ILE A 35 25.29 10.13 9.53
C ILE A 35 25.42 11.01 10.76
N GLY A 36 24.30 11.17 11.47
CA GLY A 36 24.26 11.78 12.78
C GLY A 36 24.44 10.72 13.86
N VAL A 37 25.28 11.02 14.83
CA VAL A 37 25.58 10.15 15.97
C VAL A 37 25.10 10.81 17.25
N ALA A 38 24.17 10.17 17.95
CA ALA A 38 23.78 10.59 19.28
C ALA A 38 24.58 9.79 20.32
N TYR A 39 25.26 10.48 21.22
CA TYR A 39 26.10 9.87 22.22
C TYR A 39 26.03 10.60 23.55
N LYS A 40 26.55 10.00 24.61
CA LYS A 40 26.81 10.61 25.90
C LYS A 40 28.09 9.99 26.52
N VAL A 41 28.76 10.75 27.38
CA VAL A 41 29.88 10.25 28.16
C VAL A 41 29.37 9.74 29.51
N ASP A 42 29.80 8.56 29.91
CA ASP A 42 29.50 7.99 31.22
C ASP A 42 30.24 8.77 32.30
N PRO A 43 29.56 9.43 33.25
CA PRO A 43 30.21 10.20 34.33
C PRO A 43 31.23 9.38 35.14
N ALA A 44 30.94 8.09 35.34
CA ALA A 44 31.80 7.20 36.12
C ALA A 44 33.09 6.82 35.39
N LYS A 45 33.12 6.99 34.07
CA LYS A 45 34.25 6.57 33.19
C LYS A 45 34.96 7.74 32.53
N VAL A 46 34.70 8.98 32.90
CA VAL A 46 35.37 10.18 32.32
C VAL A 46 36.89 10.06 32.43
N THR A 47 37.41 9.59 33.56
CA THR A 47 38.85 9.38 33.74
C THR A 47 39.42 8.34 32.77
N THR A 48 38.69 7.26 32.52
CA THR A 48 39.06 6.22 31.55
C THR A 48 39.10 6.77 30.13
N VAL A 49 38.05 7.55 29.75
CA VAL A 49 38.01 8.23 28.43
C VAL A 49 39.25 9.11 28.26
N PHE A 50 39.57 9.96 29.27
CA PHE A 50 40.72 10.83 29.18
C PHE A 50 42.05 10.06 29.14
N GLN A 51 42.18 9.01 29.95
CA GLN A 51 43.40 8.17 29.95
C GLN A 51 43.61 7.48 28.60
N THR A 52 42.53 7.08 27.94
CA THR A 52 42.57 6.38 26.65
C THR A 52 42.95 7.33 25.51
N TYR A 53 42.29 8.48 25.43
CA TYR A 53 42.41 9.36 24.28
C TYR A 53 43.30 10.57 24.50
N ARG A 54 43.44 11.06 25.74
CA ARG A 54 44.17 12.28 26.12
C ARG A 54 43.80 13.52 25.30
N LYS A 55 42.48 13.61 24.92
CA LYS A 55 41.90 14.65 24.08
C LYS A 55 40.55 15.08 24.67
N GLY A 56 40.04 16.22 24.21
CA GLY A 56 38.69 16.66 24.49
C GLY A 56 37.63 15.80 23.78
N VAL A 57 36.38 15.90 24.22
CA VAL A 57 35.26 15.13 23.64
C VAL A 57 35.04 15.46 22.14
N ASP A 58 35.17 16.72 21.76
CA ASP A 58 35.00 17.12 20.36
C ASP A 58 36.06 16.47 19.47
N ASP A 59 37.31 16.49 19.88
CA ASP A 59 38.40 15.83 19.13
C ASP A 59 38.20 14.31 19.04
N ILE A 60 37.73 13.67 20.12
CA ILE A 60 37.44 12.23 20.13
C ILE A 60 36.30 11.93 19.16
N THR A 61 35.21 12.74 19.15
CA THR A 61 34.09 12.52 18.27
C THR A 61 34.42 12.81 16.80
N ASP A 62 35.27 13.80 16.54
CA ASP A 62 35.64 14.19 15.18
C ASP A 62 36.65 13.25 14.54
N THR A 63 37.46 12.57 15.34
CA THR A 63 38.45 11.63 14.84
C THR A 63 38.09 10.18 15.14
N ASP A 64 38.19 9.79 16.43
CA ASP A 64 38.12 8.38 16.83
C ASP A 64 36.70 7.79 16.64
N LEU A 65 35.65 8.48 17.07
CA LEU A 65 34.27 8.00 16.90
C LEU A 65 33.88 7.98 15.42
N ARG A 66 34.28 9.01 14.68
CA ARG A 66 34.04 9.04 13.22
C ARG A 66 34.66 7.85 12.52
N GLN A 67 35.95 7.54 12.85
CA GLN A 67 36.63 6.41 12.27
C GLN A 67 35.97 5.09 12.62
N LYS A 68 35.54 4.90 13.88
CA LYS A 68 34.82 3.69 14.30
C LYS A 68 33.49 3.51 13.56
N VAL A 69 32.73 4.60 13.34
CA VAL A 69 31.50 4.58 12.53
C VAL A 69 31.82 4.19 11.09
N ALA A 70 32.88 4.78 10.49
CA ALA A 70 33.28 4.47 9.12
C ALA A 70 33.69 2.99 8.97
N ASP A 71 34.47 2.47 9.91
CA ASP A 71 34.94 1.08 9.89
C ASP A 71 33.80 0.08 10.05
N ALA A 72 32.86 0.33 10.98
CA ALA A 72 31.66 -0.49 11.16
C ALA A 72 30.79 -0.51 9.91
N LEU A 73 30.54 0.66 9.31
CA LEU A 73 29.76 0.78 8.08
C LEU A 73 30.40 0.03 6.91
N ASN A 74 31.70 0.23 6.68
CA ASN A 74 32.42 -0.46 5.60
C ASN A 74 32.41 -1.98 5.78
N ARG A 75 32.66 -2.46 7.00
CA ARG A 75 32.64 -3.91 7.32
C ARG A 75 31.27 -4.55 7.07
N LEU A 76 30.20 -3.86 7.41
CA LEU A 76 28.84 -4.37 7.26
C LEU A 76 28.29 -4.17 5.84
N ALA A 77 28.56 -3.02 5.22
CA ALA A 77 28.16 -2.72 3.86
C ALA A 77 28.76 -3.70 2.85
N SER A 78 30.04 -4.11 3.05
CA SER A 78 30.71 -5.09 2.19
C SER A 78 30.03 -6.48 2.16
N LYS A 79 29.10 -6.77 3.08
CA LYS A 79 28.32 -8.01 3.12
C LYS A 79 26.93 -7.86 2.50
N MET A 80 26.55 -6.67 2.07
CA MET A 80 25.22 -6.34 1.55
C MET A 80 25.31 -5.81 0.12
N THR A 81 24.42 -6.22 -0.75
CA THR A 81 24.32 -5.67 -2.11
C THR A 81 23.57 -4.32 -2.11
N THR A 82 23.87 -3.50 -3.12
CA THR A 82 23.19 -2.20 -3.32
C THR A 82 21.68 -2.36 -3.39
N ASP A 83 21.17 -3.38 -4.09
CA ASP A 83 19.73 -3.65 -4.18
C ASP A 83 19.11 -3.92 -2.81
N LYS A 84 19.73 -4.79 -2.00
CA LYS A 84 19.25 -5.07 -0.64
C LYS A 84 19.25 -3.82 0.24
N PHE A 85 20.27 -3.00 0.13
CA PHE A 85 20.39 -1.74 0.86
C PHE A 85 19.25 -0.78 0.52
N ILE A 86 18.93 -0.63 -0.78
CA ILE A 86 17.86 0.26 -1.26
C ILE A 86 16.47 -0.28 -0.86
N ASP A 87 16.27 -1.60 -0.92
CA ASP A 87 14.99 -2.27 -0.67
C ASP A 87 14.64 -2.44 0.83
N GLY A 88 15.32 -1.68 1.72
CA GLY A 88 15.02 -1.66 3.16
C GLY A 88 16.19 -2.02 4.06
N GLY A 89 17.33 -2.46 3.52
CA GLY A 89 18.53 -2.82 4.30
C GLY A 89 19.23 -1.65 5.00
N LYS A 90 18.81 -0.40 4.74
CA LYS A 90 19.37 0.80 5.37
C LYS A 90 19.29 0.77 6.89
N SER A 91 18.13 0.41 7.43
CA SER A 91 17.92 0.31 8.88
C SER A 91 18.75 -0.83 9.47
N GLU A 92 18.75 -1.99 8.82
CA GLU A 92 19.54 -3.16 9.22
C GLU A 92 21.04 -2.82 9.33
N LEU A 93 21.57 -2.06 8.36
CA LEU A 93 22.96 -1.62 8.36
C LEU A 93 23.27 -0.71 9.55
N LEU A 94 22.42 0.30 9.82
CA LEU A 94 22.63 1.21 10.94
C LEU A 94 22.51 0.51 12.30
N ASP A 95 21.54 -0.37 12.47
CA ASP A 95 21.32 -1.09 13.72
C ASP A 95 22.49 -2.03 14.02
N ALA A 96 23.00 -2.71 13.00
CA ALA A 96 24.18 -3.54 13.14
C ALA A 96 25.44 -2.71 13.43
N ALA A 97 25.63 -1.58 12.74
CA ALA A 97 26.73 -0.68 12.99
C ALA A 97 26.68 -0.07 14.41
N LEU A 98 25.49 0.33 14.85
CA LEU A 98 25.28 0.84 16.20
C LEU A 98 25.72 -0.19 17.25
N LYS A 99 25.32 -1.45 17.08
CA LYS A 99 25.67 -2.52 18.00
C LYS A 99 27.19 -2.74 18.05
N ASP A 100 27.86 -2.81 16.91
CA ASP A 100 29.30 -2.97 16.82
C ASP A 100 30.03 -1.81 17.52
N ILE A 101 29.59 -0.57 17.29
CA ILE A 101 30.19 0.62 17.91
C ILE A 101 29.93 0.64 19.42
N GLN A 102 28.74 0.23 19.88
CA GLN A 102 28.41 0.14 21.29
C GLN A 102 29.30 -0.89 22.02
N GLU A 103 29.57 -2.03 21.40
CA GLU A 103 30.46 -3.06 21.97
C GLU A 103 31.89 -2.55 22.15
N GLU A 104 32.37 -1.68 21.25
CA GLU A 104 33.74 -1.12 21.34
C GLU A 104 33.82 0.12 22.23
N MET A 105 32.84 1.03 22.21
CA MET A 105 32.96 2.34 22.86
C MET A 105 32.40 2.37 24.29
N THR A 106 31.41 1.53 24.61
CA THR A 106 30.83 1.50 25.98
C THR A 106 31.83 1.10 27.08
N PRO A 107 32.74 0.14 26.86
CA PRO A 107 33.76 -0.19 27.87
C PRO A 107 34.66 0.99 28.20
N ILE A 108 34.96 1.84 27.21
CA ILE A 108 35.80 3.02 27.34
C ILE A 108 35.10 4.14 28.10
N GLY A 109 33.74 4.23 27.97
CA GLY A 109 32.93 5.23 28.64
C GLY A 109 32.18 6.17 27.71
N ILE A 110 32.17 5.89 26.39
CA ILE A 110 31.38 6.62 25.42
C ILE A 110 30.18 5.74 25.00
N GLN A 111 28.99 6.16 25.41
CA GLN A 111 27.74 5.44 25.10
C GLN A 111 27.11 6.03 23.84
N VAL A 112 27.19 5.32 22.72
CA VAL A 112 26.49 5.68 21.49
C VAL A 112 25.04 5.22 21.59
N MET A 113 24.09 6.15 21.49
CA MET A 113 22.66 5.89 21.71
C MET A 113 21.92 5.57 20.42
N SER A 114 22.25 6.29 19.35
CA SER A 114 21.65 6.06 18.05
C SER A 114 22.52 6.58 16.91
N LEU A 115 22.40 5.93 15.78
CA LEU A 115 22.86 6.41 14.47
C LEU A 115 21.66 6.78 13.64
N SER A 116 21.75 7.81 12.83
CA SER A 116 20.68 8.24 11.93
C SER A 116 21.25 8.75 10.61
N TYR A 117 20.60 8.42 9.51
CA TYR A 117 20.90 9.05 8.22
C TYR A 117 20.41 10.49 8.22
N VAL A 118 21.23 11.39 7.72
CA VAL A 118 20.94 12.83 7.61
C VAL A 118 21.02 13.23 6.15
N GLY A 119 20.01 13.93 5.67
CA GLY A 119 20.00 14.42 4.28
C GLY A 119 19.72 13.35 3.23
N LYS A 120 20.26 13.57 2.03
CA LYS A 120 20.08 12.69 0.87
C LYS A 120 21.30 11.80 0.68
N PRO A 121 21.12 10.55 0.21
CA PRO A 121 22.23 9.70 -0.17
C PRO A 121 22.94 10.22 -1.41
N GLU A 122 24.24 10.01 -1.46
CA GLU A 122 25.07 10.22 -2.65
C GLU A 122 25.23 8.88 -3.37
N TYR A 123 24.49 8.70 -4.47
CA TYR A 123 24.59 7.51 -5.29
C TYR A 123 25.37 7.80 -6.58
N PRO A 124 26.14 6.86 -7.11
CA PRO A 124 26.67 6.93 -8.47
C PRO A 124 25.52 7.07 -9.49
N PRO A 125 25.73 7.77 -10.61
CA PRO A 125 24.68 7.96 -11.65
C PRO A 125 24.06 6.64 -12.14
N THR A 126 24.85 5.59 -12.30
CA THR A 126 24.37 4.26 -12.72
C THR A 126 23.39 3.63 -11.76
N VAL A 127 23.54 3.89 -10.47
CA VAL A 127 22.61 3.43 -9.42
C VAL A 127 21.31 4.23 -9.48
N ILE A 128 21.40 5.54 -9.68
CA ILE A 128 20.22 6.40 -9.83
C ILE A 128 19.38 5.95 -11.03
N ASP A 129 20.03 5.64 -12.16
CA ASP A 129 19.33 5.14 -13.37
C ASP A 129 18.64 3.79 -13.10
N SER A 130 19.31 2.89 -12.38
CA SER A 130 18.75 1.60 -11.98
C SER A 130 17.55 1.75 -11.05
N ILE A 131 17.62 2.65 -10.07
CA ILE A 131 16.51 2.98 -9.17
C ILE A 131 15.33 3.53 -9.96
N ASN A 132 15.57 4.48 -10.86
CA ASN A 132 14.52 5.09 -11.69
C ASN A 132 13.85 4.05 -12.61
N ALA A 133 14.63 3.15 -13.21
CA ALA A 133 14.12 2.07 -14.04
C ALA A 133 13.25 1.10 -13.20
N LYS A 134 13.68 0.73 -12.00
CA LYS A 134 12.94 -0.14 -11.07
C LYS A 134 11.62 0.52 -10.62
N VAL A 135 11.66 1.80 -10.26
CA VAL A 135 10.46 2.57 -9.88
C VAL A 135 9.47 2.61 -11.03
N THR A 136 9.96 2.90 -12.26
CA THR A 136 9.12 2.95 -13.45
C THR A 136 8.49 1.58 -13.76
N ALA A 137 9.25 0.49 -13.64
CA ALA A 137 8.75 -0.86 -13.83
C ALA A 137 7.67 -1.23 -12.80
N ASN A 138 7.90 -0.91 -11.52
CA ASN A 138 6.94 -1.14 -10.46
C ASN A 138 5.64 -0.34 -10.67
N GLN A 139 5.75 0.93 -11.07
CA GLN A 139 4.59 1.76 -11.39
C GLN A 139 3.75 1.17 -12.53
N LYS A 140 4.41 0.70 -13.60
CA LYS A 140 3.72 0.02 -14.72
C LYS A 140 3.02 -1.27 -14.28
N THR A 141 3.64 -2.04 -13.38
CA THR A 141 3.02 -3.26 -12.85
C THR A 141 1.78 -2.93 -12.02
N LEU A 142 1.89 -1.97 -11.10
CA LEU A 142 0.74 -1.50 -10.30
C LEU A 142 -0.39 -0.95 -11.17
N GLN A 143 -0.05 -0.21 -12.22
CA GLN A 143 -1.04 0.32 -13.17
C GLN A 143 -1.79 -0.82 -13.88
N ARG A 144 -1.06 -1.84 -14.37
CA ARG A 144 -1.68 -3.02 -15.00
C ARG A 144 -2.56 -3.81 -14.03
N GLU A 145 -2.13 -3.96 -12.79
CA GLU A 145 -2.95 -4.62 -11.77
C GLU A 145 -4.26 -3.86 -11.50
N GLN A 146 -4.21 -2.53 -11.47
CA GLN A 146 -5.41 -1.70 -11.34
C GLN A 146 -6.33 -1.82 -12.56
N GLU A 147 -5.77 -1.82 -13.77
CA GLU A 147 -6.54 -2.02 -15.01
C GLU A 147 -7.24 -3.39 -15.03
N VAL A 148 -6.56 -4.46 -14.59
CA VAL A 148 -7.16 -5.80 -14.48
C VAL A 148 -8.31 -5.80 -13.48
N LYS A 149 -8.10 -5.25 -12.28
CA LYS A 149 -9.16 -5.14 -11.25
C LYS A 149 -10.35 -4.34 -11.74
N GLN A 150 -10.12 -3.26 -12.46
CA GLN A 150 -11.19 -2.44 -13.03
C GLN A 150 -11.99 -3.24 -14.07
N ARG A 151 -11.34 -3.95 -15.00
CA ARG A 151 -12.03 -4.79 -15.99
C ARG A 151 -12.82 -5.94 -15.36
N GLU A 152 -12.27 -6.55 -14.29
CA GLU A 152 -12.98 -7.57 -13.54
C GLU A 152 -14.24 -6.99 -12.85
N ALA A 153 -14.13 -5.80 -12.25
CA ALA A 153 -15.25 -5.12 -11.63
C ALA A 153 -16.33 -4.75 -12.67
N GLU A 154 -15.94 -4.23 -13.83
CA GLU A 154 -16.84 -3.92 -14.95
C GLU A 154 -17.55 -5.18 -15.46
N ALA A 155 -16.81 -6.27 -15.66
CA ALA A 155 -17.40 -7.54 -16.07
C ALA A 155 -18.40 -8.10 -15.04
N ASN A 156 -18.09 -7.97 -13.75
CA ASN A 156 -18.99 -8.39 -12.68
C ASN A 156 -20.24 -7.51 -12.59
N MET A 157 -20.11 -6.21 -12.80
CA MET A 157 -21.25 -5.29 -12.88
C MET A 157 -22.18 -5.67 -14.05
N LEU A 158 -21.64 -5.90 -15.25
CA LEU A 158 -22.43 -6.31 -16.43
C LEU A 158 -23.14 -7.65 -16.18
N ARG A 159 -22.48 -8.61 -15.54
CA ARG A 159 -23.10 -9.90 -15.17
C ARG A 159 -24.24 -9.72 -14.17
N ALA A 160 -24.03 -8.89 -13.14
CA ALA A 160 -25.04 -8.59 -12.13
C ALA A 160 -26.24 -7.84 -12.74
N GLU A 161 -26.01 -6.89 -13.64
CA GLU A 161 -27.05 -6.18 -14.36
C GLU A 161 -27.88 -7.13 -15.26
N ALA A 162 -27.20 -7.98 -16.05
CA ALA A 162 -27.87 -8.96 -16.90
C ALA A 162 -28.69 -9.97 -16.08
N ALA A 163 -28.16 -10.42 -14.95
CA ALA A 163 -28.90 -11.30 -14.03
C ALA A 163 -30.10 -10.59 -13.43
N GLY A 164 -29.95 -9.35 -12.99
CA GLY A 164 -31.06 -8.53 -12.47
C GLY A 164 -32.18 -8.30 -13.52
N GLN A 165 -31.81 -8.02 -14.75
CA GLN A 165 -32.76 -7.88 -15.85
C GLN A 165 -33.50 -9.20 -16.14
N ALA A 166 -32.78 -10.32 -16.18
CA ALA A 166 -33.38 -11.64 -16.39
C ALA A 166 -34.35 -12.01 -15.26
N ASP A 167 -34.00 -11.73 -14.01
CA ASP A 167 -34.89 -11.97 -12.86
C ASP A 167 -36.11 -11.06 -12.85
N ALA A 168 -35.95 -9.80 -13.25
CA ALA A 168 -37.09 -8.88 -13.42
C ALA A 168 -38.06 -9.37 -14.49
N ILE A 169 -37.55 -9.84 -15.65
CA ILE A 169 -38.39 -10.42 -16.73
C ILE A 169 -39.09 -11.68 -16.23
N ARG A 170 -38.40 -12.59 -15.53
CA ARG A 170 -38.99 -13.80 -14.97
C ARG A 170 -40.10 -13.48 -13.97
N THR A 171 -39.82 -12.57 -13.03
CA THR A 171 -40.80 -12.15 -12.02
C THR A 171 -42.06 -11.54 -12.65
N LYS A 172 -41.87 -10.68 -13.68
CA LYS A 172 -42.96 -10.10 -14.42
C LYS A 172 -43.79 -11.15 -15.17
N ALA A 173 -43.12 -12.06 -15.89
CA ALA A 173 -43.79 -13.14 -16.61
C ALA A 173 -44.57 -14.08 -15.66
N GLN A 174 -43.97 -14.40 -14.49
CA GLN A 174 -44.64 -15.20 -13.48
C GLN A 174 -45.89 -14.50 -12.92
N ALA A 175 -45.78 -13.21 -12.60
CA ALA A 175 -46.91 -12.41 -12.11
C ALA A 175 -48.04 -12.31 -13.16
N GLU A 176 -47.70 -12.14 -14.43
CA GLU A 176 -48.65 -12.12 -15.54
C GLU A 176 -49.33 -13.49 -15.70
N ALA A 177 -48.57 -14.59 -15.64
CA ALA A 177 -49.12 -15.95 -15.72
C ALA A 177 -50.09 -16.24 -14.55
N ASP A 178 -49.70 -15.85 -13.32
CA ASP A 178 -50.54 -16.00 -12.13
C ASP A 178 -51.79 -15.14 -12.22
N ALA A 179 -51.70 -13.91 -12.73
CA ALA A 179 -52.86 -13.05 -12.96
C ALA A 179 -53.84 -13.66 -13.99
N ILE A 180 -53.33 -14.22 -15.10
CA ILE A 180 -54.15 -14.90 -16.11
C ILE A 180 -54.80 -16.15 -15.48
N ARG A 181 -54.08 -16.94 -14.72
CA ARG A 181 -54.61 -18.14 -14.04
C ARG A 181 -55.74 -17.77 -13.07
N LEU A 182 -55.51 -16.78 -12.19
CA LEU A 182 -56.49 -16.30 -11.23
C LEU A 182 -57.76 -15.75 -11.93
N ARG A 183 -57.57 -14.98 -13.03
CA ARG A 183 -58.68 -14.46 -13.83
C ARG A 183 -59.45 -15.62 -14.48
N GLY A 184 -58.76 -16.64 -15.02
CA GLY A 184 -59.42 -17.82 -15.60
C GLY A 184 -60.19 -18.65 -14.56
N GLU A 185 -59.69 -18.77 -13.33
CA GLU A 185 -60.40 -19.41 -12.23
C GLU A 185 -61.65 -18.61 -11.78
N ALA A 186 -61.51 -17.28 -11.66
CA ALA A 186 -62.63 -16.41 -11.32
C ALA A 186 -63.74 -16.47 -12.36
N LEU A 187 -63.38 -16.50 -13.65
CA LEU A 187 -64.36 -16.63 -14.76
C LEU A 187 -65.03 -18.00 -14.78
N ARG A 188 -64.35 -19.08 -14.43
CA ARG A 188 -64.99 -20.42 -14.30
C ARG A 188 -65.96 -20.49 -13.15
N GLN A 189 -65.66 -19.82 -12.03
CA GLN A 189 -66.57 -19.78 -10.87
C GLN A 189 -67.77 -18.88 -11.05
N ASN A 190 -67.72 -17.90 -11.93
CA ASN A 190 -68.75 -16.91 -12.19
C ASN A 190 -68.96 -16.72 -13.72
N PRO A 191 -69.66 -17.62 -14.43
CA PRO A 191 -69.82 -17.53 -15.88
C PRO A 191 -70.46 -16.20 -16.35
N GLY A 192 -71.36 -15.61 -15.57
CA GLY A 192 -72.04 -14.32 -15.92
C GLY A 192 -71.10 -13.10 -15.97
N VAL A 193 -69.84 -13.21 -15.40
CA VAL A 193 -68.84 -12.15 -15.51
C VAL A 193 -68.30 -12.07 -16.94
N MET A 194 -68.22 -13.18 -17.65
CA MET A 194 -67.82 -13.19 -19.07
C MET A 194 -68.76 -12.35 -19.96
N ASP A 195 -70.07 -12.47 -19.73
CA ASP A 195 -71.05 -11.70 -20.47
C ASP A 195 -70.92 -10.20 -20.15
N LEU A 196 -70.67 -9.87 -18.91
CA LEU A 196 -70.46 -8.49 -18.44
C LEU A 196 -69.17 -7.84 -18.95
N GLU A 197 -68.03 -8.58 -18.98
CA GLU A 197 -66.78 -8.10 -19.61
C GLU A 197 -66.93 -7.97 -21.13
N ALA A 198 -67.64 -8.86 -21.77
CA ALA A 198 -67.89 -8.77 -23.18
C ALA A 198 -68.76 -7.52 -23.52
N ILE A 199 -69.82 -7.23 -22.72
CA ILE A 199 -70.63 -6.01 -22.84
C ILE A 199 -69.77 -4.75 -22.60
N ASN A 200 -68.88 -4.75 -21.59
CA ASN A 200 -68.06 -3.60 -21.30
C ASN A 200 -66.96 -3.33 -22.36
N LYS A 201 -66.48 -4.34 -23.07
CA LYS A 201 -65.57 -4.20 -24.20
C LYS A 201 -66.22 -3.95 -25.54
N TRP A 202 -67.51 -4.07 -25.62
CA TRP A 202 -68.25 -3.85 -26.88
C TRP A 202 -68.32 -2.36 -27.19
N ASN A 203 -67.85 -1.99 -28.35
CA ASN A 203 -67.82 -0.61 -28.85
C ASN A 203 -69.17 -0.15 -29.49
N GLY A 204 -70.22 -0.94 -29.36
CA GLY A 204 -71.56 -0.61 -29.87
C GLY A 204 -71.73 -0.84 -31.37
N THR A 205 -70.72 -1.34 -32.08
CA THR A 205 -70.84 -1.61 -33.53
C THR A 205 -70.99 -3.10 -33.80
N LEU A 206 -72.02 -3.49 -34.57
CA LEU A 206 -72.24 -4.86 -35.05
C LEU A 206 -71.16 -5.18 -36.14
N PRO A 207 -70.58 -6.40 -36.16
CA PRO A 207 -69.71 -6.79 -37.24
C PRO A 207 -70.37 -6.78 -38.57
N GLN A 208 -69.85 -6.09 -39.59
CA GLN A 208 -70.44 -5.89 -40.92
C GLN A 208 -70.47 -7.16 -41.76
N TYR A 209 -69.93 -8.26 -41.37
CA TYR A 209 -69.87 -9.53 -42.08
C TYR A 209 -70.32 -10.67 -41.19
N MET A 210 -71.53 -11.16 -41.35
CA MET A 210 -72.02 -12.44 -40.80
C MET A 210 -72.02 -13.47 -41.95
N THR A 211 -71.11 -14.41 -41.92
CA THR A 211 -71.15 -15.62 -42.70
C THR A 211 -72.12 -16.60 -42.01
N SER A 212 -72.99 -17.24 -42.78
CA SER A 212 -74.19 -18.02 -42.35
C SER A 212 -73.88 -19.26 -41.46
N ASN A 213 -72.65 -19.42 -40.96
CA ASN A 213 -72.29 -20.57 -40.19
C ASN A 213 -71.39 -20.26 -38.95
N THR A 214 -71.30 -19.00 -38.51
CA THR A 214 -70.65 -18.62 -37.30
C THR A 214 -71.65 -18.21 -36.24
N ALA A 215 -71.73 -19.01 -35.16
CA ALA A 215 -72.56 -18.62 -34.00
C ALA A 215 -71.99 -17.30 -33.45
N VAL A 216 -72.87 -16.29 -33.38
CA VAL A 216 -72.52 -15.01 -32.73
C VAL A 216 -72.37 -15.29 -31.26
N PRO A 217 -71.15 -15.06 -30.65
CA PRO A 217 -70.86 -15.55 -29.31
C PRO A 217 -71.65 -14.91 -28.19
N PHE A 218 -72.62 -14.03 -28.49
CA PHE A 218 -73.32 -13.24 -27.48
C PHE A 218 -74.84 -13.14 -27.62
N VAL A 219 -75.47 -13.90 -28.51
CA VAL A 219 -76.87 -13.93 -28.59
C VAL A 219 -77.38 -15.34 -28.28
N PRO A 220 -78.04 -15.57 -27.12
CA PRO A 220 -78.71 -16.84 -26.87
C PRO A 220 -79.81 -17.08 -27.85
N VAL A 221 -79.68 -18.06 -28.73
CA VAL A 221 -80.77 -18.53 -29.59
C VAL A 221 -81.73 -19.26 -28.67
N LYS A 222 -82.96 -18.74 -28.55
CA LYS A 222 -84.09 -19.45 -27.93
C LYS A 222 -84.61 -20.52 -28.86
#